data_cd82c9e30d22faf5add4753e54e435eb
#
_entry.id   cd82c9e30d22faf5add4753e54e435eb
#
_cell.length_a   1.000
_cell.length_b   1.000
_cell.length_c   1.000
_cell.angle_alpha   90.00
_cell.angle_beta   90.00
_cell.angle_gamma   90.00
#
_symmetry.space_group_name_H-M   'P 1'
#
loop_
_entity.id
_entity.type
_entity.pdbx_description
1 polymer ?
#
loop_
_entity_poly.entity_id
_entity_poly.type
_entity_poly.pdbx_seq_one_letter_code
_entity_poly.pdbx_strand_id
1 'polypeptide(L)'
;AHADPAPAQVHADHDDSVAVAEPRARRGTLDLGLLLLRVAVGVVAMAHGLSRLFGWWNGTGLDGFQNELLNPANPAIGFAADAAKPLAAGIALAETIGGLMVIVGLLTPIGASAILAVALLAAAFKTTIAGGFEFFASANGVEFELMMAAAAAAIILTGPGLYSLDYPRGWARRPFVGSVLWLVIGIAVACVIWIFCNGTDPFTSPGNPS
;
A
#
# COMPACT_ATOMS: atom_id res chain seq x y z
N ALA A 1 30.16 -63.23 56.55
CA ALA A 1 29.72 -62.98 55.21
C ALA A 1 28.91 -61.69 55.22
N HIS A 2 29.54 -60.60 54.78
CA HIS A 2 28.91 -59.30 54.63
C HIS A 2 28.58 -59.16 53.13
N ALA A 3 27.31 -59.05 52.81
CA ALA A 3 26.86 -58.81 51.47
C ALA A 3 26.80 -57.26 51.23
N ASP A 4 27.54 -56.79 50.27
CA ASP A 4 27.50 -55.41 49.79
C ASP A 4 26.16 -55.13 49.11
N PRO A 5 25.54 -53.98 49.38
CA PRO A 5 24.34 -53.57 48.64
C PRO A 5 24.72 -53.06 47.24
N ALA A 6 24.01 -53.54 46.25
CA ALA A 6 24.14 -53.10 44.85
C ALA A 6 23.86 -51.59 44.65
N PRO A 7 24.57 -50.93 43.74
CA PRO A 7 24.38 -49.50 43.49
C PRO A 7 23.00 -49.24 42.85
N ALA A 8 22.33 -48.26 43.42
CA ALA A 8 21.05 -47.76 42.90
C ALA A 8 21.25 -47.20 41.48
N GLN A 9 20.50 -47.73 40.52
CA GLN A 9 20.40 -47.19 39.17
C GLN A 9 19.63 -45.88 39.23
N VAL A 10 20.32 -44.79 38.94
CA VAL A 10 19.71 -43.50 38.70
C VAL A 10 18.98 -43.61 37.36
N HIS A 11 17.65 -43.70 37.39
CA HIS A 11 16.83 -43.45 36.22
C HIS A 11 17.02 -42.00 35.83
N ALA A 12 17.71 -41.77 34.72
CA ALA A 12 17.65 -40.50 34.02
C ALA A 12 16.21 -40.38 33.50
N ASP A 13 15.43 -39.51 34.14
CA ASP A 13 14.19 -39.00 33.59
C ASP A 13 14.56 -38.30 32.27
N HIS A 14 14.32 -39.00 31.17
CA HIS A 14 14.20 -38.36 29.90
C HIS A 14 12.96 -37.46 29.97
N ASP A 15 13.21 -36.19 30.22
CA ASP A 15 12.24 -35.14 30.06
C ASP A 15 11.90 -35.07 28.54
N ASP A 16 11.06 -36.00 28.10
CA ASP A 16 10.38 -35.94 26.83
C ASP A 16 9.40 -34.78 26.91
N SER A 17 9.94 -33.54 26.88
CA SER A 17 9.17 -32.36 26.54
C SER A 17 8.68 -32.55 25.12
N VAL A 18 7.55 -33.28 24.99
CA VAL A 18 6.75 -33.31 23.78
C VAL A 18 6.44 -31.86 23.48
N ALA A 19 7.20 -31.28 22.55
CA ALA A 19 6.90 -30.00 21.98
C ALA A 19 5.50 -30.11 21.39
N VAL A 20 4.50 -29.69 22.18
CA VAL A 20 3.12 -29.56 21.72
C VAL A 20 3.16 -28.61 20.57
N ALA A 21 3.12 -29.17 19.35
CA ALA A 21 3.04 -28.38 18.14
C ALA A 21 1.81 -27.47 18.28
N GLU A 22 2.03 -26.16 18.43
CA GLU A 22 0.95 -25.20 18.47
C GLU A 22 -0.01 -25.49 17.30
N PRO A 23 -1.32 -25.61 17.58
CA PRO A 23 -2.28 -25.87 16.51
C PRO A 23 -2.09 -24.77 15.47
N ARG A 24 -1.66 -25.13 14.26
CA ARG A 24 -1.64 -24.19 13.14
C ARG A 24 -3.05 -23.67 13.00
N ALA A 25 -3.27 -22.40 13.40
CA ALA A 25 -4.55 -21.76 13.26
C ALA A 25 -5.01 -21.95 11.80
N ARG A 26 -6.13 -22.64 11.61
CA ARG A 26 -6.71 -22.82 10.28
C ARG A 26 -7.07 -21.44 9.76
N ARG A 27 -6.32 -20.93 8.77
CA ARG A 27 -6.54 -19.61 8.19
C ARG A 27 -7.88 -19.51 7.43
N GLY A 28 -8.55 -20.65 7.20
CA GLY A 28 -9.87 -20.70 6.57
C GLY A 28 -9.92 -19.95 5.25
N THR A 29 -10.87 -19.01 5.14
CA THR A 29 -11.08 -18.17 3.94
C THR A 29 -10.21 -16.91 3.93
N LEU A 30 -9.36 -16.68 4.94
CA LEU A 30 -8.54 -15.46 5.06
C LEU A 30 -7.64 -15.26 3.83
N ASP A 31 -6.94 -16.31 3.40
CA ASP A 31 -6.03 -16.22 2.26
C ASP A 31 -6.76 -15.95 0.94
N LEU A 32 -7.99 -16.47 0.80
CA LEU A 32 -8.85 -16.15 -0.35
C LEU A 32 -9.32 -14.70 -0.30
N GLY A 33 -9.70 -14.21 0.89
CA GLY A 33 -10.06 -12.80 1.09
C GLY A 33 -8.91 -11.85 0.76
N LEU A 34 -7.68 -12.19 1.16
CA LEU A 34 -6.48 -11.43 0.83
C LEU A 34 -6.19 -11.46 -0.68
N LEU A 35 -6.36 -12.59 -1.34
CA LEU A 35 -6.23 -12.68 -2.80
C LEU A 35 -7.24 -11.76 -3.50
N LEU A 36 -8.50 -11.80 -3.10
CA LEU A 36 -9.56 -10.94 -3.65
C LEU A 36 -9.24 -9.46 -3.45
N LEU A 37 -8.83 -9.08 -2.23
CA LEU A 37 -8.46 -7.69 -1.92
C LEU A 37 -7.29 -7.23 -2.79
N ARG A 38 -6.24 -8.04 -2.93
CA ARG A 38 -5.08 -7.72 -3.77
C ARG A 38 -5.44 -7.58 -5.23
N VAL A 39 -6.25 -8.50 -5.76
CA VAL A 39 -6.69 -8.44 -7.16
C VAL A 39 -7.54 -7.19 -7.39
N ALA A 40 -8.49 -6.89 -6.51
CA ALA A 40 -9.34 -5.71 -6.64
C ALA A 40 -8.51 -4.40 -6.60
N VAL A 41 -7.68 -4.22 -5.57
CA VAL A 41 -6.84 -3.02 -5.42
C VAL A 41 -5.83 -2.91 -6.56
N GLY A 42 -5.18 -4.01 -6.92
CA GLY A 42 -4.17 -4.02 -7.97
C GLY A 42 -4.75 -3.75 -9.37
N VAL A 43 -5.93 -4.31 -9.69
CA VAL A 43 -6.61 -4.05 -10.96
C VAL A 43 -7.04 -2.59 -11.06
N VAL A 44 -7.62 -2.04 -10.00
CA VAL A 44 -8.02 -0.63 -9.97
C VAL A 44 -6.80 0.28 -10.13
N ALA A 45 -5.73 0.06 -9.35
CA ALA A 45 -4.51 0.86 -9.46
C ALA A 45 -3.89 0.76 -10.86
N MET A 46 -3.77 -0.47 -11.41
CA MET A 46 -3.21 -0.69 -12.75
C MET A 46 -4.06 -0.02 -13.84
N ALA A 47 -5.38 -0.06 -13.74
CA ALA A 47 -6.27 0.61 -14.69
C ALA A 47 -6.09 2.13 -14.65
N HIS A 48 -5.98 2.74 -13.47
CA HIS A 48 -5.68 4.17 -13.33
C HIS A 48 -4.30 4.51 -13.92
N GLY A 49 -3.26 3.71 -13.62
CA GLY A 49 -1.93 3.93 -14.17
C GLY A 49 -1.89 3.84 -15.69
N LEU A 50 -2.50 2.81 -16.29
CA LEU A 50 -2.58 2.64 -17.74
C LEU A 50 -3.39 3.75 -18.42
N SER A 51 -4.47 4.19 -17.80
CA SER A 51 -5.28 5.32 -18.26
C SER A 51 -4.46 6.62 -18.31
N ARG A 52 -3.63 6.87 -17.30
CA ARG A 52 -2.73 8.03 -17.22
C ARG A 52 -1.51 7.91 -18.14
N LEU A 53 -1.00 6.70 -18.39
CA LEU A 53 0.15 6.51 -19.29
C LEU A 53 -0.26 6.60 -20.78
N PHE A 54 -1.34 5.90 -21.14
CA PHE A 54 -1.67 5.63 -22.54
C PHE A 54 -3.01 6.25 -22.99
N GLY A 55 -3.75 6.87 -22.08
CA GLY A 55 -5.08 7.40 -22.39
C GLY A 55 -6.15 6.30 -22.59
N TRP A 56 -5.91 5.07 -22.13
CA TRP A 56 -6.87 3.98 -22.26
C TRP A 56 -8.14 4.29 -21.48
N TRP A 57 -9.26 3.70 -21.92
CA TRP A 57 -10.60 3.89 -21.32
C TRP A 57 -11.01 5.37 -21.18
N ASN A 58 -10.70 6.17 -22.18
CA ASN A 58 -11.00 7.60 -22.17
C ASN A 58 -10.20 8.41 -21.14
N GLY A 59 -9.04 7.89 -20.73
CA GLY A 59 -8.13 8.58 -19.82
C GLY A 59 -7.40 9.74 -20.48
N THR A 60 -6.75 10.53 -19.64
CA THR A 60 -6.09 11.78 -20.07
C THR A 60 -4.76 11.55 -20.81
N GLY A 61 -4.17 10.36 -20.67
CA GLY A 61 -2.80 10.12 -21.11
C GLY A 61 -1.79 10.93 -20.29
N LEU A 62 -0.50 10.76 -20.59
CA LEU A 62 0.55 11.35 -19.77
C LEU A 62 0.57 12.89 -19.82
N ASP A 63 0.38 13.46 -21.00
CA ASP A 63 0.39 14.91 -21.16
C ASP A 63 -0.85 15.56 -20.51
N GLY A 64 -2.03 14.93 -20.64
CA GLY A 64 -3.24 15.37 -19.98
C GLY A 64 -3.12 15.26 -18.46
N PHE A 65 -2.56 14.18 -17.95
CA PHE A 65 -2.34 14.01 -16.50
C PHE A 65 -1.31 15.02 -15.95
N GLN A 66 -0.24 15.30 -16.70
CA GLN A 66 0.67 16.40 -16.35
C GLN A 66 -0.08 17.72 -16.24
N ASN A 67 -0.96 18.00 -17.20
CA ASN A 67 -1.76 19.24 -17.20
C ASN A 67 -2.73 19.29 -16.01
N GLU A 68 -3.34 18.16 -15.62
CA GLU A 68 -4.14 18.08 -14.39
C GLU A 68 -3.32 18.44 -13.15
N LEU A 69 -2.08 17.94 -13.03
CA LEU A 69 -1.21 18.26 -11.89
C LEU A 69 -0.83 19.75 -11.83
N LEU A 70 -0.67 20.40 -12.98
CA LEU A 70 -0.40 21.85 -13.07
C LEU A 70 -1.60 22.69 -12.63
N ASN A 71 -2.80 22.10 -12.65
CA ASN A 71 -4.07 22.76 -12.32
C ASN A 71 -4.24 24.13 -13.00
N PRO A 72 -4.49 24.18 -14.32
CA PRO A 72 -4.60 25.45 -15.06
C PRO A 72 -5.68 26.40 -14.55
N ALA A 73 -6.72 25.87 -13.89
CA ALA A 73 -7.79 26.67 -13.30
C ALA A 73 -7.29 27.55 -12.14
N ASN A 74 -6.33 27.05 -11.36
CA ASN A 74 -5.65 27.80 -10.32
C ASN A 74 -4.21 27.29 -10.15
N PRO A 75 -3.26 27.78 -10.96
CA PRO A 75 -1.86 27.32 -10.92
C PRO A 75 -1.17 27.51 -9.57
N ALA A 76 -1.69 28.38 -8.70
CA ALA A 76 -1.12 28.64 -7.37
C ALA A 76 -1.23 27.44 -6.41
N ILE A 77 -2.17 26.53 -6.68
CA ILE A 77 -2.39 25.31 -5.89
C ILE A 77 -2.04 24.02 -6.66
N GLY A 78 -1.54 24.16 -7.90
CA GLY A 78 -1.00 23.07 -8.69
C GLY A 78 0.39 22.63 -8.22
N PHE A 79 0.86 21.53 -8.77
CA PHE A 79 2.25 21.12 -8.59
C PHE A 79 3.22 22.02 -9.37
N ALA A 80 4.45 22.14 -8.87
CA ALA A 80 5.49 22.92 -9.52
C ALA A 80 5.70 22.48 -10.98
N ALA A 81 5.89 23.43 -11.88
CA ALA A 81 5.93 23.17 -13.31
C ALA A 81 7.09 22.25 -13.75
N ASP A 82 8.23 22.35 -13.07
CA ASP A 82 9.40 21.49 -13.28
C ASP A 82 9.21 20.08 -12.72
N ALA A 83 8.37 19.93 -11.68
CA ALA A 83 8.07 18.65 -11.06
C ALA A 83 6.88 17.92 -11.73
N ALA A 84 5.95 18.63 -12.35
CA ALA A 84 4.69 18.05 -12.84
C ALA A 84 4.89 16.90 -13.83
N LYS A 85 5.82 17.03 -14.78
CA LYS A 85 6.07 15.99 -15.80
C LYS A 85 6.70 14.71 -15.20
N PRO A 86 7.81 14.78 -14.46
CA PRO A 86 8.37 13.58 -13.83
C PRO A 86 7.42 12.98 -12.78
N LEU A 87 6.64 13.80 -12.09
CA LEU A 87 5.67 13.34 -11.12
C LEU A 87 4.51 12.59 -11.80
N ALA A 88 3.96 13.12 -12.90
CA ALA A 88 2.92 12.44 -13.68
C ALA A 88 3.39 11.05 -14.13
N ALA A 89 4.59 10.95 -14.70
CA ALA A 89 5.16 9.68 -15.11
C ALA A 89 5.40 8.75 -13.91
N GLY A 90 5.95 9.27 -12.82
CA GLY A 90 6.22 8.51 -11.59
C GLY A 90 4.96 7.94 -10.96
N ILE A 91 3.89 8.73 -10.83
CA ILE A 91 2.60 8.29 -10.30
C ILE A 91 1.99 7.21 -11.21
N ALA A 92 1.91 7.44 -12.51
CA ALA A 92 1.31 6.50 -13.45
C ALA A 92 2.07 5.16 -13.50
N LEU A 93 3.40 5.18 -13.42
CA LEU A 93 4.24 3.98 -13.29
C LEU A 93 4.06 3.29 -11.94
N ALA A 94 4.00 4.05 -10.84
CA ALA A 94 3.78 3.50 -9.50
C ALA A 94 2.44 2.77 -9.40
N GLU A 95 1.37 3.29 -10.00
CA GLU A 95 0.07 2.64 -10.08
C GLU A 95 0.10 1.39 -10.97
N THR A 96 0.72 1.48 -12.15
CA THR A 96 0.75 0.36 -13.10
C THR A 96 1.61 -0.79 -12.55
N ILE A 97 2.85 -0.51 -12.19
CA ILE A 97 3.81 -1.52 -11.72
C ILE A 97 3.40 -1.99 -10.30
N GLY A 98 3.06 -1.06 -9.41
CA GLY A 98 2.59 -1.37 -8.07
C GLY A 98 1.33 -2.21 -8.09
N GLY A 99 0.37 -1.89 -8.96
CA GLY A 99 -0.84 -2.68 -9.18
C GLY A 99 -0.53 -4.11 -9.64
N LEU A 100 0.35 -4.27 -10.63
CA LEU A 100 0.80 -5.58 -11.10
C LEU A 100 1.50 -6.39 -9.98
N MET A 101 2.40 -5.74 -9.22
CA MET A 101 3.10 -6.37 -8.09
C MET A 101 2.11 -6.88 -7.04
N VAL A 102 1.08 -6.10 -6.72
CA VAL A 102 0.05 -6.47 -5.75
C VAL A 102 -0.82 -7.61 -6.27
N ILE A 103 -1.25 -7.61 -7.55
CA ILE A 103 -2.03 -8.70 -8.16
C ILE A 103 -1.27 -10.02 -8.06
N VAL A 104 -0.05 -10.04 -8.58
CA VAL A 104 0.79 -11.23 -8.64
C VAL A 104 1.27 -11.65 -7.24
N GLY A 105 1.34 -10.71 -6.31
CA GLY A 105 1.88 -10.92 -4.97
C GLY A 105 3.38 -11.07 -4.96
N LEU A 106 4.07 -10.25 -5.73
CA LEU A 106 5.53 -10.16 -5.78
C LEU A 106 5.96 -8.82 -5.24
N LEU A 107 6.82 -8.84 -4.21
CA LEU A 107 7.22 -7.63 -3.46
C LEU A 107 6.00 -6.81 -3.03
N THR A 108 4.97 -7.52 -2.57
CA THR A 108 3.63 -6.98 -2.27
C THR A 108 3.66 -5.73 -1.38
N PRO A 109 4.46 -5.65 -0.29
CA PRO A 109 4.50 -4.46 0.55
C PRO A 109 5.02 -3.23 -0.18
N ILE A 110 5.94 -3.40 -1.12
CA ILE A 110 6.50 -2.30 -1.93
C ILE A 110 5.44 -1.78 -2.89
N GLY A 111 4.80 -2.67 -3.66
CA GLY A 111 3.72 -2.29 -4.58
C GLY A 111 2.55 -1.63 -3.87
N ALA A 112 2.11 -2.18 -2.73
CA ALA A 112 1.05 -1.61 -1.93
C ALA A 112 1.44 -0.26 -1.30
N SER A 113 2.71 -0.07 -0.89
CA SER A 113 3.24 1.20 -0.39
C SER A 113 3.22 2.29 -1.47
N ALA A 114 3.55 1.94 -2.71
CA ALA A 114 3.46 2.86 -3.84
C ALA A 114 2.00 3.29 -4.11
N ILE A 115 1.05 2.34 -4.10
CA ILE A 115 -0.39 2.64 -4.24
C ILE A 115 -0.88 3.53 -3.10
N LEU A 116 -0.47 3.24 -1.86
CA LEU A 116 -0.79 4.05 -0.68
C LEU A 116 -0.32 5.50 -0.86
N ALA A 117 0.94 5.69 -1.27
CA ALA A 117 1.50 7.02 -1.48
C ALA A 117 0.73 7.80 -2.54
N VAL A 118 0.40 7.18 -3.66
CA VAL A 118 -0.39 7.81 -4.73
C VAL A 118 -1.80 8.15 -4.27
N ALA A 119 -2.47 7.24 -3.55
CA ALA A 119 -3.82 7.50 -3.02
C ALA A 119 -3.85 8.68 -2.05
N LEU A 120 -2.85 8.79 -1.17
CA LEU A 120 -2.73 9.93 -0.24
C LEU A 120 -2.42 11.24 -0.96
N LEU A 121 -1.56 11.22 -1.98
CA LEU A 121 -1.29 12.39 -2.83
C LEU A 121 -2.54 12.85 -3.58
N ALA A 122 -3.29 11.92 -4.14
CA ALA A 122 -4.53 12.22 -4.85
C ALA A 122 -5.60 12.80 -3.90
N ALA A 123 -5.73 12.24 -2.68
CA ALA A 123 -6.63 12.77 -1.66
C ALA A 123 -6.25 14.21 -1.26
N ALA A 124 -4.97 14.46 -1.01
CA ALA A 124 -4.48 15.81 -0.68
C ALA A 124 -4.75 16.80 -1.82
N PHE A 125 -4.50 16.39 -3.07
CA PHE A 125 -4.71 17.24 -4.23
C PHE A 125 -6.19 17.55 -4.47
N LYS A 126 -7.08 16.57 -4.37
CA LYS A 126 -8.54 16.79 -4.44
C LYS A 126 -9.03 17.73 -3.35
N THR A 127 -8.58 17.55 -2.11
CA THR A 127 -8.90 18.43 -0.97
C THR A 127 -8.45 19.88 -1.28
N THR A 128 -7.25 20.03 -1.84
CA THR A 128 -6.71 21.33 -2.24
C THR A 128 -7.57 22.00 -3.33
N ILE A 129 -7.95 21.24 -4.37
CA ILE A 129 -8.79 21.73 -5.47
C ILE A 129 -10.21 22.10 -4.99
N ALA A 130 -10.77 21.32 -4.07
CA ALA A 130 -12.09 21.59 -3.48
C ALA A 130 -12.11 22.85 -2.60
N GLY A 131 -10.94 23.28 -2.09
CA GLY A 131 -10.85 24.35 -1.09
C GLY A 131 -11.23 23.90 0.30
N GLY A 132 -11.17 22.57 0.58
CA GLY A 132 -11.48 21.96 1.85
C GLY A 132 -11.74 20.47 1.73
N PHE A 133 -11.98 19.85 2.88
CA PHE A 133 -12.23 18.41 2.94
C PHE A 133 -13.66 18.06 2.52
N GLU A 134 -13.81 17.41 1.38
CA GLU A 134 -15.04 16.83 0.89
C GLU A 134 -14.94 15.30 0.87
N PHE A 135 -15.78 14.63 1.65
CA PHE A 135 -15.72 13.17 1.75
C PHE A 135 -16.43 12.47 0.60
N PHE A 136 -17.70 12.82 0.36
CA PHE A 136 -18.56 12.07 -0.55
C PHE A 136 -18.19 12.27 -2.02
N ALA A 137 -18.44 11.23 -2.84
CA ALA A 137 -18.18 11.19 -4.28
C ALA A 137 -18.92 12.27 -5.06
N SER A 138 -18.41 13.46 -4.95
CA SER A 138 -18.59 14.57 -5.90
C SER A 138 -17.37 14.63 -6.82
N ALA A 139 -17.29 15.61 -7.70
CA ALA A 139 -16.12 15.78 -8.56
C ALA A 139 -14.77 15.80 -7.80
N ASN A 140 -14.79 16.28 -6.55
CA ASN A 140 -13.59 16.43 -5.71
C ASN A 140 -13.65 15.63 -4.39
N GLY A 141 -14.64 14.75 -4.21
CA GLY A 141 -14.74 13.90 -3.02
C GLY A 141 -13.61 12.89 -2.93
N VAL A 142 -13.10 12.66 -1.70
CA VAL A 142 -11.90 11.85 -1.44
C VAL A 142 -12.21 10.44 -0.96
N GLU A 143 -13.47 10.02 -0.92
CA GLU A 143 -13.85 8.70 -0.38
C GLU A 143 -13.14 7.54 -1.09
N PHE A 144 -12.99 7.63 -2.41
CA PHE A 144 -12.32 6.61 -3.21
C PHE A 144 -10.83 6.53 -2.86
N GLU A 145 -10.15 7.65 -2.79
CA GLU A 145 -8.72 7.73 -2.45
C GLU A 145 -8.46 7.22 -1.04
N LEU A 146 -9.32 7.58 -0.08
CA LEU A 146 -9.20 7.10 1.30
C LEU A 146 -9.47 5.59 1.39
N MET A 147 -10.44 5.07 0.65
CA MET A 147 -10.70 3.63 0.58
C MET A 147 -9.52 2.88 -0.04
N MET A 148 -8.95 3.39 -1.12
CA MET A 148 -7.76 2.82 -1.75
C MET A 148 -6.55 2.85 -0.82
N ALA A 149 -6.33 3.96 -0.10
CA ALA A 149 -5.27 4.08 0.89
C ALA A 149 -5.44 3.08 2.04
N ALA A 150 -6.66 2.95 2.58
CA ALA A 150 -6.96 1.99 3.64
C ALA A 150 -6.78 0.53 3.18
N ALA A 151 -7.23 0.20 1.97
CA ALA A 151 -7.06 -1.12 1.39
C ALA A 151 -5.58 -1.46 1.12
N ALA A 152 -4.81 -0.51 0.60
CA ALA A 152 -3.36 -0.67 0.41
C ALA A 152 -2.64 -0.85 1.76
N ALA A 153 -2.99 -0.05 2.77
CA ALA A 153 -2.45 -0.19 4.12
C ALA A 153 -2.80 -1.56 4.73
N ALA A 154 -4.02 -2.04 4.54
CA ALA A 154 -4.43 -3.38 4.99
C ALA A 154 -3.58 -4.48 4.32
N ILE A 155 -3.31 -4.39 3.01
CA ILE A 155 -2.45 -5.33 2.29
C ILE A 155 -1.01 -5.30 2.85
N ILE A 156 -0.46 -4.11 3.14
CA ILE A 156 0.86 -3.95 3.73
C ILE A 156 0.92 -4.64 5.10
N LEU A 157 -0.06 -4.41 5.95
CA LEU A 157 -0.08 -4.89 7.33
C LEU A 157 -0.38 -6.39 7.45
N THR A 158 -1.27 -6.92 6.60
CA THR A 158 -1.65 -8.34 6.61
C THR A 158 -0.66 -9.22 5.87
N GLY A 159 0.12 -8.62 4.95
CA GLY A 159 1.04 -9.33 4.07
C GLY A 159 0.34 -10.00 2.87
N PRO A 160 1.13 -10.70 2.04
CA PRO A 160 0.67 -11.17 0.73
C PRO A 160 -0.30 -12.36 0.76
N GLY A 161 -0.42 -13.10 1.89
CA GLY A 161 -1.22 -14.32 1.97
C GLY A 161 -0.63 -15.53 1.23
N LEU A 162 -1.32 -16.67 1.34
CA LEU A 162 -0.86 -17.96 0.78
C LEU A 162 -0.77 -17.95 -0.75
N TYR A 163 -1.74 -17.30 -1.41
CA TYR A 163 -1.82 -17.23 -2.87
C TYR A 163 -1.00 -16.07 -3.44
N SER A 164 0.33 -16.08 -3.19
CA SER A 164 1.25 -15.05 -3.65
C SER A 164 2.62 -15.64 -4.01
N LEU A 165 3.34 -15.00 -4.92
CA LEU A 165 4.72 -15.36 -5.22
C LEU A 165 5.69 -15.04 -4.07
N ASP A 166 5.28 -14.20 -3.12
CA ASP A 166 6.07 -13.89 -1.93
C ASP A 166 5.95 -14.96 -0.84
N TYR A 167 4.92 -15.79 -0.87
CA TYR A 167 4.63 -16.76 0.19
C TYR A 167 5.80 -17.68 0.59
N PRO A 168 6.62 -18.20 -0.37
CA PRO A 168 7.77 -19.03 -0.02
C PRO A 168 8.85 -18.30 0.77
N ARG A 169 8.84 -16.96 0.74
CA ARG A 169 9.89 -16.14 1.37
C ARG A 169 9.61 -15.93 2.86
N GLY A 170 10.64 -16.11 3.70
CA GLY A 170 10.51 -16.04 5.15
C GLY A 170 9.97 -14.70 5.67
N TRP A 171 10.35 -13.59 5.03
CA TRP A 171 9.90 -12.24 5.40
C TRP A 171 8.39 -12.01 5.18
N ALA A 172 7.79 -12.72 4.23
CA ALA A 172 6.36 -12.61 3.92
C ALA A 172 5.46 -13.33 4.94
N ARG A 173 6.03 -14.22 5.75
CA ARG A 173 5.27 -15.05 6.71
C ARG A 173 5.07 -14.39 8.07
N ARG A 174 5.89 -13.38 8.40
CA ARG A 174 5.84 -12.64 9.68
C ARG A 174 6.05 -11.16 9.41
N PRO A 175 5.05 -10.46 8.88
CA PRO A 175 5.22 -9.13 8.29
C PRO A 175 5.28 -7.97 9.31
N PHE A 176 5.48 -8.18 10.61
CA PHE A 176 5.30 -7.12 11.60
C PHE A 176 6.23 -5.91 11.40
N VAL A 177 7.54 -6.06 11.50
CA VAL A 177 8.47 -4.91 11.41
C VAL A 177 8.58 -4.39 9.98
N GLY A 178 8.73 -5.28 9.01
CA GLY A 178 8.82 -4.90 7.59
C GLY A 178 7.56 -4.22 7.07
N SER A 179 6.38 -4.65 7.51
CA SER A 179 5.10 -4.06 7.11
C SER A 179 4.92 -2.65 7.67
N VAL A 180 5.22 -2.43 8.95
CA VAL A 180 5.17 -1.09 9.53
C VAL A 180 6.15 -0.16 8.83
N LEU A 181 7.36 -0.64 8.51
CA LEU A 181 8.34 0.16 7.77
C LEU A 181 7.81 0.59 6.40
N TRP A 182 7.24 -0.33 5.61
CA TRP A 182 6.68 -0.01 4.29
C TRP A 182 5.45 0.89 4.36
N LEU A 183 4.63 0.76 5.41
CA LEU A 183 3.53 1.67 5.67
C LEU A 183 4.05 3.10 5.92
N VAL A 184 5.05 3.24 6.78
CA VAL A 184 5.67 4.54 7.09
C VAL A 184 6.34 5.13 5.85
N ILE A 185 7.03 4.31 5.05
CA ILE A 185 7.66 4.76 3.79
C ILE A 185 6.59 5.30 2.83
N GLY A 186 5.48 4.59 2.63
CA GLY A 186 4.40 5.07 1.74
C GLY A 186 3.85 6.42 2.15
N ILE A 187 3.56 6.60 3.45
CA ILE A 187 3.10 7.87 4.00
C ILE A 187 4.18 8.96 3.85
N ALA A 188 5.43 8.64 4.20
CA ALA A 188 6.52 9.59 4.12
C ALA A 188 6.79 10.05 2.68
N VAL A 189 6.73 9.15 1.69
CA VAL A 189 6.87 9.48 0.27
C VAL A 189 5.78 10.45 -0.17
N ALA A 190 4.52 10.20 0.20
CA ALA A 190 3.42 11.13 -0.10
C ALA A 190 3.67 12.51 0.52
N CYS A 191 4.04 12.57 1.80
CA CYS A 191 4.33 13.84 2.48
C CYS A 191 5.52 14.59 1.84
N VAL A 192 6.60 13.88 1.53
CA VAL A 192 7.80 14.48 0.91
C VAL A 192 7.46 15.06 -0.46
N ILE A 193 6.80 14.27 -1.32
CA ILE A 193 6.39 14.76 -2.65
C ILE A 193 5.46 15.97 -2.50
N TRP A 194 4.49 15.92 -1.58
CA TRP A 194 3.58 17.03 -1.36
C TRP A 194 4.31 18.31 -0.94
N ILE A 195 5.14 18.23 0.07
CA ILE A 195 5.87 19.38 0.63
C ILE A 195 6.82 20.00 -0.40
N PHE A 196 7.54 19.20 -1.16
CA PHE A 196 8.56 19.70 -2.09
C PHE A 196 8.01 20.05 -3.49
N CYS A 197 6.92 19.43 -3.93
CA CYS A 197 6.41 19.61 -5.28
C CYS A 197 5.09 20.42 -5.36
N ASN A 198 4.35 20.54 -4.26
CA ASN A 198 3.14 21.39 -4.18
C ASN A 198 3.27 22.45 -3.09
N GLY A 199 3.48 22.06 -1.84
CA GLY A 199 3.76 22.96 -0.71
C GLY A 199 2.56 23.73 -0.17
N THR A 200 1.34 23.54 -0.71
CA THR A 200 0.13 24.17 -0.19
C THR A 200 -0.41 23.43 1.03
N ASP A 201 -1.17 24.11 1.89
CA ASP A 201 -1.95 23.46 2.94
C ASP A 201 -3.32 23.04 2.35
N PRO A 202 -3.61 21.72 2.25
CA PRO A 202 -4.84 21.26 1.65
C PRO A 202 -6.11 21.73 2.37
N PHE A 203 -6.03 21.98 3.68
CA PHE A 203 -7.20 22.34 4.49
C PHE A 203 -7.53 23.84 4.48
N THR A 204 -6.57 24.69 4.11
CA THR A 204 -6.73 26.15 4.03
C THR A 204 -6.64 26.66 2.60
N SER A 205 -6.64 25.77 1.62
CA SER A 205 -6.57 26.12 0.20
C SER A 205 -7.79 26.94 -0.23
N PRO A 206 -7.61 27.95 -1.10
CA PRO A 206 -8.74 28.70 -1.69
C PRO A 206 -9.58 27.85 -2.66
N GLY A 207 -9.09 26.68 -3.08
CA GLY A 207 -9.72 25.86 -4.09
C GLY A 207 -9.61 26.42 -5.52
N ASN A 208 -10.26 25.74 -6.45
CA ASN A 208 -10.44 26.26 -7.80
C ASN A 208 -11.58 27.28 -7.80
N PRO A 209 -11.51 28.29 -8.68
CA PRO A 209 -12.62 29.21 -8.87
C PRO A 209 -13.86 28.44 -9.36
N SER A 210 -15.02 28.75 -8.76
CA SER A 210 -16.33 28.18 -9.10
C SER A 210 -16.84 28.68 -10.45
#